data_a6fd91c9f8ff5f5494a26badbcdde65a
#
_entry.id   a6fd91c9f8ff5f5494a26badbcdde65a
#
_cell.length_a   1.000
_cell.length_b   1.000
_cell.length_c   1.000
_cell.angle_alpha   90.00
_cell.angle_beta   90.00
_cell.angle_gamma   90.00
#
_symmetry.space_group_name_H-M   'P 1'
#
loop_
_entity.id
_entity.type
_entity.pdbx_description
1 polymer ?
#
loop_
_entity_poly.entity_id
_entity_poly.type
_entity_poly.pdbx_seq_one_letter_code
_entity_poly.pdbx_strand_id
1 'polypeptide(L)'
;MKILILSLLIILNSFAEENPNDMDINNSFITKYEYGKMLYNNPRGIGCNNCHGDDARGKKLVEFKHTQNQEEYYCSLIAPDIKYVEYDVFSKKVNLKKNDNLKFEKEQVCDKLIYKANVMPTYFMVEEEIEAIYYYIQNMK
;
A
#
# COMPACT_ATOMS: atom_id res chain seq x y z
N MET A 1 32.13 40.50 -34.91
CA MET A 1 31.93 39.09 -35.21
C MET A 1 32.26 38.16 -34.02
N LYS A 2 32.48 38.65 -32.80
CA LYS A 2 32.74 37.85 -31.58
C LYS A 2 31.58 37.80 -30.60
N ILE A 3 30.54 38.62 -30.73
CA ILE A 3 29.40 38.71 -29.82
C ILE A 3 28.27 37.75 -30.20
N LEU A 4 28.21 37.34 -31.50
CA LEU A 4 27.17 36.43 -32.01
C LEU A 4 27.39 34.96 -31.65
N ILE A 5 28.59 34.55 -31.22
CA ILE A 5 28.91 33.17 -30.84
C ILE A 5 28.56 32.90 -29.37
N LEU A 6 28.52 33.94 -28.53
CA LEU A 6 28.24 33.79 -27.11
C LEU A 6 26.74 33.60 -26.83
N SER A 7 25.84 34.06 -27.69
CA SER A 7 24.39 33.91 -27.54
C SER A 7 23.86 32.52 -27.95
N LEU A 8 24.65 31.78 -28.76
CA LEU A 8 24.25 30.45 -29.22
C LEU A 8 24.54 29.34 -28.18
N LEU A 9 25.43 29.60 -27.19
CA LEU A 9 25.82 28.64 -26.15
C LEU A 9 24.87 28.59 -24.97
N ILE A 10 23.93 29.53 -24.83
CA ILE A 10 23.00 29.60 -23.70
C ILE A 10 21.70 28.81 -23.99
N ILE A 11 21.42 28.44 -25.22
CA ILE A 11 20.17 27.76 -25.60
C ILE A 11 20.26 26.23 -25.45
N LEU A 12 21.44 25.67 -25.19
CA LEU A 12 21.66 24.21 -25.15
C LEU A 12 21.51 23.56 -23.77
N ASN A 13 21.14 24.30 -22.74
CA ASN A 13 21.01 23.75 -21.38
C ASN A 13 19.55 23.64 -20.87
N SER A 14 18.57 23.68 -21.75
CA SER A 14 17.17 23.40 -21.38
C SER A 14 16.77 21.97 -21.74
N PHE A 15 17.62 20.99 -21.46
CA PHE A 15 17.15 19.63 -21.33
C PHE A 15 16.51 19.52 -19.94
N ALA A 16 15.19 19.51 -19.91
CA ALA A 16 14.46 19.09 -18.74
C ALA A 16 14.95 17.68 -18.36
N GLU A 17 15.47 17.50 -17.15
CA GLU A 17 15.67 16.19 -16.57
C GLU A 17 14.29 15.54 -16.49
N GLU A 18 13.98 14.64 -17.41
CA GLU A 18 12.86 13.71 -17.26
C GLU A 18 13.18 12.82 -16.06
N ASN A 19 12.35 12.94 -15.05
CA ASN A 19 12.43 12.11 -13.83
C ASN A 19 12.20 10.64 -14.25
N PRO A 20 13.18 9.73 -14.09
CA PRO A 20 13.06 8.34 -14.56
C PRO A 20 11.97 7.53 -13.85
N ASN A 21 11.26 8.14 -12.87
CA ASN A 21 10.10 7.55 -12.19
C ASN A 21 8.75 7.89 -12.84
N ASP A 22 8.70 8.72 -13.89
CA ASP A 22 7.52 8.80 -14.73
C ASP A 22 7.54 7.60 -15.69
N MET A 23 6.84 6.56 -15.29
CA MET A 23 6.47 5.46 -16.17
C MET A 23 5.88 6.10 -17.43
N ASP A 24 6.41 5.76 -18.59
CA ASP A 24 6.06 6.34 -19.90
C ASP A 24 4.54 6.27 -20.16
N ILE A 25 3.81 7.27 -19.65
CA ILE A 25 2.34 7.36 -19.62
C ILE A 25 1.85 7.97 -20.96
N ASN A 26 2.74 8.16 -21.93
CA ASN A 26 2.39 8.77 -23.20
C ASN A 26 1.34 7.98 -24.01
N ASN A 27 0.94 6.80 -23.56
CA ASN A 27 -0.15 5.99 -24.10
C ASN A 27 -1.21 5.57 -23.09
N SER A 28 -1.14 5.99 -21.82
CA SER A 28 -2.15 5.64 -20.81
C SER A 28 -3.12 6.81 -20.60
N PHE A 29 -4.41 6.55 -20.70
CA PHE A 29 -5.46 7.52 -20.40
C PHE A 29 -5.58 7.82 -18.88
N ILE A 30 -4.79 7.17 -18.03
CA ILE A 30 -4.87 7.25 -16.57
C ILE A 30 -3.46 7.40 -15.98
N THR A 31 -3.28 8.33 -15.06
CA THR A 31 -2.01 8.53 -14.35
C THR A 31 -1.74 7.41 -13.34
N LYS A 32 -0.46 7.22 -12.94
CA LYS A 32 -0.09 6.26 -11.88
C LYS A 32 -0.85 6.53 -10.58
N TYR A 33 -1.07 7.80 -10.25
CA TYR A 33 -1.84 8.20 -9.08
C TYR A 33 -3.32 7.77 -9.18
N GLU A 34 -3.96 8.05 -10.30
CA GLU A 34 -5.36 7.67 -10.53
C GLU A 34 -5.54 6.15 -10.58
N TYR A 35 -4.60 5.46 -11.21
CA TYR A 35 -4.59 3.99 -11.23
C TYR A 35 -4.44 3.41 -9.83
N GLY A 36 -3.49 3.90 -9.05
CA GLY A 36 -3.30 3.52 -7.66
C GLY A 36 -4.51 3.82 -6.80
N LYS A 37 -5.16 4.98 -6.99
CA LYS A 37 -6.40 5.35 -6.31
C LYS A 37 -7.53 4.39 -6.65
N MET A 38 -7.69 4.04 -7.91
CA MET A 38 -8.69 3.09 -8.37
C MET A 38 -8.48 1.73 -7.70
N LEU A 39 -7.25 1.22 -7.71
CA LEU A 39 -6.91 -0.07 -7.10
C LEU A 39 -7.04 -0.06 -5.57
N TYR A 40 -6.66 1.03 -4.90
CA TYR A 40 -6.81 1.16 -3.45
C TYR A 40 -8.27 1.05 -3.02
N ASN A 41 -9.19 1.59 -3.81
CA ASN A 41 -10.63 1.56 -3.52
C ASN A 41 -11.33 0.30 -4.05
N ASN A 42 -10.83 -0.30 -5.13
CA ASN A 42 -11.40 -1.50 -5.73
C ASN A 42 -10.33 -2.38 -6.42
N PRO A 43 -9.57 -3.18 -5.66
CA PRO A 43 -8.52 -4.06 -6.20
C PRO A 43 -9.09 -5.38 -6.77
N ARG A 44 -10.20 -5.35 -7.46
CA ARG A 44 -10.96 -6.54 -7.89
C ARG A 44 -11.47 -7.40 -6.70
N GLY A 45 -11.80 -6.72 -5.60
CA GLY A 45 -12.27 -7.34 -4.37
C GLY A 45 -12.59 -6.29 -3.31
N ILE A 46 -12.33 -6.61 -2.06
CA ILE A 46 -12.54 -5.69 -0.94
C ILE A 46 -11.50 -4.56 -1.04
N GLY A 47 -11.97 -3.30 -1.11
CA GLY A 47 -11.07 -2.14 -1.15
C GLY A 47 -10.20 -2.01 0.09
N CYS A 48 -8.95 -1.62 -0.10
CA CYS A 48 -8.00 -1.39 1.00
C CYS A 48 -8.52 -0.33 1.97
N ASN A 49 -9.21 0.69 1.44
CA ASN A 49 -9.82 1.77 2.22
C ASN A 49 -10.88 1.28 3.22
N ASN A 50 -11.55 0.15 2.96
CA ASN A 50 -12.55 -0.40 3.87
C ASN A 50 -11.96 -0.76 5.24
N CYS A 51 -10.71 -1.19 5.27
CA CYS A 51 -9.99 -1.52 6.49
C CYS A 51 -8.99 -0.45 6.89
N HIS A 52 -8.18 0.05 5.94
CA HIS A 52 -7.10 0.98 6.24
C HIS A 52 -7.52 2.47 6.23
N GLY A 53 -8.80 2.76 5.93
CA GLY A 53 -9.33 4.14 5.85
C GLY A 53 -9.01 4.82 4.52
N ASP A 54 -9.68 5.94 4.27
CA ASP A 54 -9.46 6.74 3.06
C ASP A 54 -8.13 7.50 3.08
N ASP A 55 -7.52 7.60 4.27
CA ASP A 55 -6.23 8.25 4.54
C ASP A 55 -5.07 7.27 4.75
N ALA A 56 -5.33 5.97 4.63
CA ALA A 56 -4.38 4.87 4.86
C ALA A 56 -3.79 4.80 6.28
N ARG A 57 -4.43 5.48 7.27
CA ARG A 57 -3.98 5.52 8.68
C ARG A 57 -4.42 4.32 9.50
N GLY A 58 -5.23 3.46 8.91
CA GLY A 58 -5.80 2.34 9.63
C GLY A 58 -6.96 2.73 10.55
N LYS A 59 -7.62 1.75 11.10
CA LYS A 59 -8.69 1.95 12.07
C LYS A 59 -9.00 0.68 12.85
N LYS A 60 -9.64 0.85 13.99
CA LYS A 60 -10.24 -0.28 14.71
C LYS A 60 -11.48 -0.77 13.94
N LEU A 61 -11.49 -2.05 13.59
CA LEU A 61 -12.55 -2.67 12.79
C LEU A 61 -13.63 -3.28 13.65
N VAL A 62 -13.23 -4.07 14.67
CA VAL A 62 -14.17 -4.74 15.57
C VAL A 62 -13.52 -5.06 16.90
N GLU A 63 -14.33 -5.02 17.96
CA GLU A 63 -14.00 -5.60 19.27
C GLU A 63 -14.92 -6.80 19.51
N PHE A 64 -14.37 -7.87 20.04
CA PHE A 64 -15.12 -9.08 20.31
C PHE A 64 -14.61 -9.79 21.55
N LYS A 65 -15.51 -10.56 22.17
CA LYS A 65 -15.20 -11.40 23.32
C LYS A 65 -15.01 -12.83 22.85
N HIS A 66 -13.98 -13.48 23.35
CA HIS A 66 -13.69 -14.88 23.10
C HIS A 66 -13.50 -15.61 24.42
N THR A 67 -14.08 -16.79 24.55
CA THR A 67 -13.91 -17.64 25.74
C THR A 67 -13.10 -18.88 25.37
N GLN A 68 -12.00 -19.10 26.05
CA GLN A 68 -11.16 -20.28 25.89
C GLN A 68 -10.77 -20.83 27.26
N ASN A 69 -10.97 -22.13 27.51
CA ASN A 69 -10.63 -22.79 28.78
C ASN A 69 -11.26 -22.11 30.03
N GLN A 70 -12.50 -21.63 29.89
CA GLN A 70 -13.25 -20.89 30.93
C GLN A 70 -12.69 -19.48 31.25
N GLU A 71 -11.70 -19.00 30.51
CA GLU A 71 -11.18 -17.64 30.58
C GLU A 71 -11.76 -16.77 29.47
N GLU A 72 -12.03 -15.51 29.80
CA GLU A 72 -12.59 -14.53 28.85
C GLU A 72 -11.50 -13.59 28.34
N TYR A 73 -11.43 -13.44 27.02
CA TYR A 73 -10.49 -12.57 26.31
C TYR A 73 -11.25 -11.49 25.58
N TYR A 74 -10.84 -10.24 25.76
CA TYR A 74 -11.36 -9.11 24.99
C TYR A 74 -10.38 -8.79 23.88
N CYS A 75 -10.78 -9.07 22.66
CA CYS A 75 -9.94 -8.95 21.46
C CYS A 75 -10.37 -7.75 20.63
N SER A 76 -9.39 -7.11 20.01
CA SER A 76 -9.62 -5.98 19.11
C SER A 76 -8.89 -6.21 17.79
N LEU A 77 -9.64 -6.20 16.69
CA LEU A 77 -9.08 -6.24 15.35
C LEU A 77 -8.82 -4.80 14.86
N ILE A 78 -7.57 -4.49 14.63
CA ILE A 78 -7.11 -3.17 14.17
C ILE A 78 -6.40 -3.32 12.85
N ALA A 79 -6.84 -2.59 11.83
CA ALA A 79 -6.08 -2.42 10.60
C ALA A 79 -4.96 -1.40 10.86
N PRO A 80 -3.69 -1.75 10.57
CA PRO A 80 -2.57 -0.85 10.84
C PRO A 80 -2.55 0.38 9.92
N ASP A 81 -1.85 1.42 10.37
CA ASP A 81 -1.41 2.53 9.52
C ASP A 81 -0.43 1.99 8.47
N ILE A 82 -0.73 2.21 7.19
CA ILE A 82 0.10 1.80 6.06
C ILE A 82 0.67 2.99 5.28
N LYS A 83 0.39 4.21 5.71
CA LYS A 83 0.83 5.43 5.03
C LYS A 83 2.34 5.62 5.04
N TYR A 84 3.00 5.16 6.11
CA TYR A 84 4.45 5.35 6.32
C TYR A 84 5.24 4.04 6.29
N VAL A 85 4.62 2.97 5.79
CA VAL A 85 5.28 1.67 5.67
C VAL A 85 6.25 1.70 4.50
N GLU A 86 7.44 1.11 4.66
CA GLU A 86 8.42 0.94 3.59
C GLU A 86 7.88 0.03 2.48
N TYR A 87 8.27 0.33 1.23
CA TYR A 87 7.79 -0.39 0.04
C TYR A 87 7.96 -1.91 0.15
N ASP A 88 9.14 -2.38 0.58
CA ASP A 88 9.44 -3.80 0.72
C ASP A 88 8.51 -4.53 1.70
N VAL A 89 8.11 -3.84 2.77
CA VAL A 89 7.18 -4.38 3.75
C VAL A 89 5.77 -4.41 3.18
N PHE A 90 5.38 -3.34 2.50
CA PHE A 90 4.09 -3.19 1.85
C PHE A 90 3.87 -4.25 0.77
N SER A 91 4.78 -4.36 -0.22
CA SER A 91 4.67 -5.27 -1.34
C SER A 91 4.58 -6.74 -0.90
N LYS A 92 5.42 -7.13 0.08
CA LYS A 92 5.37 -8.47 0.66
C LYS A 92 4.05 -8.78 1.35
N LYS A 93 3.39 -7.78 1.96
CA LYS A 93 2.13 -7.98 2.69
C LYS A 93 0.91 -8.10 1.78
N VAL A 94 0.88 -7.37 0.66
CA VAL A 94 -0.26 -7.39 -0.28
C VAL A 94 -0.49 -8.79 -0.86
N ASN A 95 0.60 -9.48 -1.25
CA ASN A 95 0.55 -10.82 -1.85
C ASN A 95 0.97 -11.93 -0.88
N LEU A 96 1.00 -11.65 0.44
CA LEU A 96 1.47 -12.61 1.43
C LEU A 96 0.54 -13.83 1.50
N LYS A 97 1.10 -14.99 1.21
CA LYS A 97 0.46 -16.26 1.55
C LYS A 97 0.60 -16.53 3.04
N LYS A 98 -0.48 -16.96 3.66
CA LYS A 98 -0.50 -17.31 5.07
C LYS A 98 0.51 -18.42 5.39
N ASN A 99 1.23 -18.25 6.48
CA ASN A 99 2.12 -19.28 7.00
C ASN A 99 1.39 -20.11 8.07
N ASP A 100 0.88 -21.27 7.68
CA ASP A 100 0.13 -22.16 8.59
C ASP A 100 0.99 -22.74 9.73
N ASN A 101 2.30 -22.61 9.65
CA ASN A 101 3.24 -23.10 10.66
C ASN A 101 3.61 -22.05 11.72
N LEU A 102 2.97 -20.87 11.71
CA LEU A 102 3.24 -19.86 12.72
C LEU A 102 2.80 -20.36 14.11
N LYS A 103 3.73 -20.33 15.05
CA LYS A 103 3.48 -20.72 16.45
C LYS A 103 3.10 -19.47 17.24
N PHE A 104 2.13 -19.62 18.12
CA PHE A 104 1.68 -18.58 19.03
C PHE A 104 1.89 -19.06 20.48
N GLU A 105 2.34 -18.17 21.33
CA GLU A 105 2.40 -18.41 22.77
C GLU A 105 0.99 -18.59 23.35
N LYS A 106 0.91 -19.20 24.55
CA LYS A 106 -0.36 -19.52 25.17
C LYS A 106 -1.20 -18.26 25.45
N GLU A 107 -0.56 -17.17 25.75
CA GLU A 107 -1.14 -15.86 26.09
C GLU A 107 -1.62 -15.09 24.86
N GLN A 108 -1.14 -15.43 23.65
CA GLN A 108 -1.48 -14.77 22.39
C GLN A 108 -2.78 -15.28 21.77
N VAL A 109 -3.84 -15.42 22.59
CA VAL A 109 -5.13 -15.96 22.15
C VAL A 109 -5.75 -15.08 21.08
N CYS A 110 -5.83 -13.76 21.30
CA CYS A 110 -6.40 -12.82 20.34
C CYS A 110 -5.61 -12.78 19.03
N ASP A 111 -4.27 -12.72 19.10
CA ASP A 111 -3.40 -12.67 17.92
C ASP A 111 -3.58 -13.93 17.07
N LYS A 112 -3.64 -15.09 17.70
CA LYS A 112 -3.87 -16.37 17.03
C LYS A 112 -5.23 -16.42 16.31
N LEU A 113 -6.28 -15.91 16.97
CA LEU A 113 -7.62 -15.86 16.38
C LEU A 113 -7.66 -14.92 15.17
N ILE A 114 -7.13 -13.71 15.32
CA ILE A 114 -7.08 -12.70 14.26
C ILE A 114 -6.25 -13.21 13.07
N TYR A 115 -5.09 -13.80 13.35
CA TYR A 115 -4.26 -14.41 12.32
C TYR A 115 -4.99 -15.51 11.56
N LYS A 116 -5.67 -16.43 12.28
CA LYS A 116 -6.44 -17.52 11.67
C LYS A 116 -7.63 -17.04 10.86
N ALA A 117 -8.28 -15.95 11.27
CA ALA A 117 -9.40 -15.35 10.56
C ALA A 117 -9.02 -14.83 9.18
N ASN A 118 -7.73 -14.54 8.93
CA ASN A 118 -7.21 -14.08 7.65
C ASN A 118 -8.01 -12.90 7.08
N VAL A 119 -8.20 -11.87 7.89
CA VAL A 119 -9.09 -10.74 7.57
C VAL A 119 -8.60 -9.93 6.38
N MET A 120 -7.28 -9.75 6.25
CA MET A 120 -6.70 -9.14 5.06
C MET A 120 -6.63 -10.18 3.94
N PRO A 121 -7.36 -10.01 2.82
CA PRO A 121 -7.31 -10.94 1.72
C PRO A 121 -5.96 -10.89 0.99
N THR A 122 -5.63 -11.97 0.27
CA THR A 122 -4.51 -11.99 -0.66
C THR A 122 -5.00 -11.54 -2.04
N TYR A 123 -4.39 -10.52 -2.61
CA TYR A 123 -4.90 -9.87 -3.83
C TYR A 123 -4.31 -10.41 -5.13
N PHE A 124 -3.17 -11.12 -5.10
CA PHE A 124 -2.48 -11.64 -6.29
C PHE A 124 -2.21 -10.55 -7.34
N MET A 125 -1.72 -9.40 -6.89
CA MET A 125 -1.39 -8.26 -7.73
C MET A 125 -0.04 -8.44 -8.42
N VAL A 126 0.07 -7.88 -9.63
CA VAL A 126 1.36 -7.72 -10.29
C VAL A 126 2.11 -6.52 -9.71
N GLU A 127 3.41 -6.46 -9.95
CA GLU A 127 4.30 -5.46 -9.34
C GLU A 127 3.85 -4.02 -9.65
N GLU A 128 3.46 -3.75 -10.90
CA GLU A 128 2.99 -2.43 -11.35
C GLU A 128 1.73 -1.97 -10.60
N GLU A 129 0.84 -2.89 -10.25
CA GLU A 129 -0.36 -2.60 -9.46
C GLU A 129 0.01 -2.26 -8.01
N ILE A 130 0.93 -3.01 -7.43
CA ILE A 130 1.43 -2.78 -6.06
C ILE A 130 2.12 -1.43 -5.98
N GLU A 131 3.00 -1.12 -6.93
CA GLU A 131 3.67 0.17 -7.04
C GLU A 131 2.70 1.34 -7.21
N ALA A 132 1.66 1.17 -8.04
CA ALA A 132 0.66 2.22 -8.24
C ALA A 132 -0.12 2.50 -6.95
N ILE A 133 -0.54 1.47 -6.21
CA ILE A 133 -1.21 1.63 -4.92
C ILE A 133 -0.28 2.31 -3.93
N TYR A 134 0.98 1.87 -3.83
CA TYR A 134 1.95 2.47 -2.93
C TYR A 134 2.19 3.93 -3.26
N TYR A 135 2.38 4.27 -4.54
CA TYR A 135 2.53 5.64 -5.00
C TYR A 135 1.31 6.50 -4.61
N TYR A 136 0.10 5.99 -4.79
CA TYR A 136 -1.11 6.68 -4.35
C TYR A 136 -1.10 6.94 -2.85
N ILE A 137 -0.81 5.92 -2.02
CA ILE A 137 -0.78 6.03 -0.55
C ILE A 137 0.23 7.11 -0.10
N GLN A 138 1.42 7.14 -0.70
CA GLN A 138 2.45 8.11 -0.35
C GLN A 138 2.10 9.56 -0.74
N ASN A 139 1.29 9.74 -1.79
CA ASN A 139 0.95 11.06 -2.33
C ASN A 139 -0.50 11.51 -2.03
N MET A 140 -1.28 10.73 -1.29
CA MET A 140 -2.62 11.16 -0.85
C MET A 140 -2.52 12.30 0.17
N LYS A 141 -3.35 13.33 0.00
CA LYS A 141 -3.41 14.54 0.84
C LYS A 141 -4.26 14.31 2.07
#